data_d84dace0bf45a63ed991f85e62dc7f8d
#
_entry.id   d84dace0bf45a63ed991f85e62dc7f8d
#
_cell.length_a   1.000
_cell.length_b   1.000
_cell.length_c   1.000
_cell.angle_alpha   90.00
_cell.angle_beta   90.00
_cell.angle_gamma   90.00
#
_symmetry.space_group_name_H-M   'P 1'
#
loop_
_entity.id
_entity.type
_entity.pdbx_description
1 polymer ?
#
loop_
_entity_poly.entity_id
_entity_poly.type
_entity_poly.pdbx_seq_one_letter_code
_entity_poly.pdbx_strand_id
1 'polypeptide(L)'
;EIRLSLVGSEMCIRDSPYPAHLMRFKLPDDAACIMGHTRMTTQGDGKHNYNNHPFEGTAVIPFALAHNGVLYNDLTLRKDKNLPPTRIETDSYVAVQLLAQQGELSFRSIRSTVEPLRGTLTLSVLDSRDNLHIIKGNNPLTLYHFPRMGLFVYASTEQILKKGLKKGMPRMEQPFEVMIREGDILRIDRQGQYTVERFDTRNLWDGTAHFSWPYWDVYAVQNEYIDDLKSVAAAYGYTPHDIDVFLSYGLCPEEIEEIMCCGEV
;
A
#
# COMPACT_ATOMS: atom_id res chain seq x y z
N GLU A 1 7.83 -21.19 2.02
CA GLU A 1 6.40 -20.91 2.27
C GLU A 1 6.28 -19.44 2.65
N ILE A 2 5.63 -18.61 1.81
CA ILE A 2 5.33 -17.22 2.17
C ILE A 2 4.31 -17.29 3.29
N ARG A 3 4.68 -16.89 4.48
CA ARG A 3 3.72 -16.72 5.58
C ARG A 3 3.30 -15.26 5.60
N LEU A 4 2.13 -15.00 5.02
CA LEU A 4 1.52 -13.68 5.02
C LEU A 4 1.03 -13.35 6.42
N SER A 5 1.45 -12.21 6.93
CA SER A 5 0.79 -11.56 8.03
C SER A 5 -0.51 -10.94 7.51
N LEU A 6 -1.62 -11.64 7.68
CA LEU A 6 -2.94 -11.09 7.40
C LEU A 6 -3.21 -9.95 8.37
N VAL A 7 -3.09 -8.74 7.90
CA VAL A 7 -3.64 -7.58 8.58
C VAL A 7 -4.97 -7.29 7.90
N GLY A 8 -6.05 -7.47 8.64
CA GLY A 8 -7.39 -7.06 8.21
C GLY A 8 -7.45 -5.55 7.98
N SER A 9 -8.57 -5.06 7.44
CA SER A 9 -8.83 -3.62 7.36
C SER A 9 -8.66 -2.98 8.75
N GLU A 10 -8.31 -1.70 8.82
CA GLU A 10 -8.20 -0.99 10.11
C GLU A 10 -9.46 -1.12 10.97
N MET A 11 -10.65 -1.18 10.36
CA MET A 11 -11.91 -1.44 11.05
C MET A 11 -11.92 -2.80 11.75
N CYS A 12 -11.35 -3.85 11.15
CA CYS A 12 -11.24 -5.16 11.81
C CYS A 12 -10.23 -5.17 12.96
N ILE A 13 -9.23 -4.28 12.93
CA ILE A 13 -8.23 -4.16 14.00
C ILE A 13 -8.73 -3.33 15.17
N ARG A 14 -9.66 -2.40 14.94
CA ARG A 14 -10.19 -1.51 15.99
C ARG A 14 -11.31 -2.12 16.80
N ASP A 15 -12.19 -2.88 16.18
CA ASP A 15 -13.25 -3.59 16.86
C ASP A 15 -12.75 -4.82 17.63
N SER A 16 -11.50 -5.17 17.40
CA SER A 16 -10.81 -6.25 18.12
C SER A 16 -9.73 -5.64 19.01
N PRO A 17 -9.62 -6.06 20.30
CA PRO A 17 -8.55 -5.55 21.15
C PRO A 17 -7.19 -5.90 20.50
N TYR A 18 -6.65 -4.93 19.80
CA TYR A 18 -5.42 -4.98 18.99
C TYR A 18 -4.27 -5.76 19.65
N PRO A 19 -4.01 -5.60 20.97
CA PRO A 19 -2.99 -6.38 21.66
C PRO A 19 -3.25 -7.90 21.64
N ALA A 20 -4.50 -8.33 21.71
CA ALA A 20 -4.84 -9.75 21.77
C ALA A 20 -4.65 -10.47 20.43
N HIS A 21 -4.82 -9.76 19.29
CA HIS A 21 -4.56 -10.33 17.97
C HIS A 21 -3.07 -10.41 17.67
N LEU A 22 -2.29 -9.35 17.98
CA LEU A 22 -0.83 -9.37 17.84
C LEU A 22 -0.18 -10.45 18.71
N MET A 23 -0.70 -10.68 19.93
CA MET A 23 -0.19 -11.74 20.81
C MET A 23 -0.47 -13.15 20.30
N ARG A 24 -1.46 -13.33 19.43
CA ARG A 24 -1.76 -14.61 18.77
C ARG A 24 -0.95 -14.83 17.49
N PHE A 25 -0.41 -13.76 16.94
CA PHE A 25 0.39 -13.81 15.74
C PHE A 25 1.83 -14.22 16.09
N LYS A 26 2.18 -15.46 15.78
CA LYS A 26 3.56 -15.94 15.91
C LYS A 26 4.28 -15.75 14.60
N LEU A 27 5.23 -14.84 14.58
CA LEU A 27 6.20 -14.76 13.50
C LEU A 27 7.05 -16.03 13.51
N PRO A 28 7.36 -16.63 12.35
CA PRO A 28 8.38 -17.67 12.28
C PRO A 28 9.73 -17.11 12.74
N ASP A 29 10.48 -17.88 13.52
CA ASP A 29 11.79 -17.47 14.04
C ASP A 29 12.81 -17.24 12.91
N ASP A 30 12.59 -17.84 11.74
CA ASP A 30 13.42 -17.76 10.53
C ASP A 30 12.88 -16.78 9.46
N ALA A 31 11.86 -15.99 9.79
CA ALA A 31 11.32 -15.00 8.87
C ALA A 31 12.35 -13.91 8.57
N ALA A 32 12.82 -13.86 7.33
CA ALA A 32 13.77 -12.83 6.87
C ALA A 32 13.06 -11.54 6.45
N CYS A 33 11.81 -11.62 5.99
CA CYS A 33 11.04 -10.47 5.58
C CYS A 33 9.58 -10.59 6.02
N ILE A 34 9.00 -9.45 6.43
CA ILE A 34 7.60 -9.35 6.84
C ILE A 34 7.01 -8.15 6.12
N MET A 35 5.87 -8.36 5.48
CA MET A 35 5.09 -7.30 4.85
C MET A 35 3.71 -7.24 5.49
N GLY A 36 3.32 -6.05 5.93
CA GLY A 36 1.98 -5.77 6.47
C GLY A 36 1.34 -4.61 5.72
N HIS A 37 0.01 -4.54 5.74
CA HIS A 37 -0.74 -3.44 5.16
C HIS A 37 -1.97 -3.15 6.02
N THR A 38 -2.17 -1.88 6.32
CA THR A 38 -3.44 -1.36 6.83
C THR A 38 -4.18 -0.71 5.67
N ARG A 39 -5.45 -1.02 5.51
CA ARG A 39 -6.25 -0.55 4.38
C ARG A 39 -7.32 0.41 4.86
N MET A 40 -7.42 1.57 4.22
CA MET A 40 -8.64 2.32 4.16
C MET A 40 -9.42 1.86 2.91
N THR A 41 -10.69 1.57 3.05
CA THR A 41 -11.49 0.98 1.97
C THR A 41 -11.89 2.06 0.98
N THR A 42 -11.30 2.04 -0.20
CA THR A 42 -11.65 2.92 -1.32
C THR A 42 -12.53 2.20 -2.35
N GLN A 43 -12.39 0.88 -2.49
CA GLN A 43 -13.15 0.06 -3.44
C GLN A 43 -13.27 -1.37 -2.93
N GLY A 44 -14.46 -1.97 -3.04
CA GLY A 44 -14.78 -3.31 -2.55
C GLY A 44 -15.10 -3.36 -1.05
N ASP A 45 -15.93 -4.31 -0.61
CA ASP A 45 -16.35 -4.43 0.79
C ASP A 45 -15.16 -4.90 1.67
N GLY A 46 -14.72 -4.04 2.60
CA GLY A 46 -13.64 -4.32 3.55
C GLY A 46 -13.93 -5.46 4.55
N LYS A 47 -15.20 -5.85 4.70
CA LYS A 47 -15.59 -7.01 5.54
C LYS A 47 -15.15 -8.33 4.94
N HIS A 48 -14.89 -8.37 3.64
CA HIS A 48 -14.40 -9.55 2.96
C HIS A 48 -12.88 -9.59 2.96
N ASN A 49 -12.28 -10.49 3.73
CA ASN A 49 -10.82 -10.65 3.81
C ASN A 49 -10.13 -10.81 2.45
N TYR A 50 -10.82 -11.36 1.45
CA TYR A 50 -10.26 -11.48 0.11
C TYR A 50 -10.10 -10.13 -0.62
N ASN A 51 -10.71 -9.07 -0.13
CA ASN A 51 -10.54 -7.70 -0.62
C ASN A 51 -9.41 -6.94 0.09
N ASN A 52 -8.75 -7.54 1.08
CA ASN A 52 -7.73 -6.87 1.88
C ASN A 52 -6.31 -7.25 1.42
N HIS A 53 -5.41 -6.27 1.46
CA HIS A 53 -3.98 -6.49 1.22
C HIS A 53 -3.30 -7.23 2.39
N PRO A 54 -2.17 -7.89 2.15
CA PRO A 54 -1.56 -8.13 0.84
C PRO A 54 -2.30 -9.22 0.05
N PHE A 55 -2.36 -9.07 -1.27
CA PHE A 55 -2.94 -10.08 -2.16
C PHE A 55 -1.92 -11.11 -2.58
N GLU A 56 -2.31 -12.38 -2.58
CA GLU A 56 -1.48 -13.47 -3.09
C GLU A 56 -1.57 -13.57 -4.62
N GLY A 57 -0.43 -13.83 -5.23
CA GLY A 57 -0.29 -14.14 -6.64
C GLY A 57 0.75 -15.22 -6.87
N THR A 58 0.75 -15.78 -8.07
CA THR A 58 1.77 -16.75 -8.50
C THR A 58 2.21 -16.40 -9.92
N ALA A 59 3.51 -16.11 -10.06
CA ALA A 59 4.21 -16.10 -11.34
C ALA A 59 4.92 -17.47 -11.49
N VAL A 60 6.24 -17.53 -11.67
CA VAL A 60 6.97 -18.80 -11.48
C VAL A 60 7.00 -19.22 -10.02
N ILE A 61 7.05 -18.25 -9.13
CA ILE A 61 7.04 -18.44 -7.69
C ILE A 61 5.87 -17.67 -7.06
N PRO A 62 5.38 -18.10 -5.90
CA PRO A 62 4.39 -17.35 -5.13
C PRO A 62 4.93 -15.99 -4.72
N PHE A 63 4.05 -15.00 -4.68
CA PHE A 63 4.33 -13.66 -4.16
C PHE A 63 3.11 -13.08 -3.47
N ALA A 64 3.35 -12.06 -2.67
CA ALA A 64 2.33 -11.21 -2.08
C ALA A 64 2.53 -9.76 -2.54
N LEU A 65 1.44 -9.04 -2.79
CA LEU A 65 1.47 -7.64 -3.22
C LEU A 65 0.59 -6.79 -2.33
N ALA A 66 1.15 -5.68 -1.86
CA ALA A 66 0.41 -4.61 -1.19
C ALA A 66 0.52 -3.31 -2.01
N HIS A 67 -0.54 -2.54 -2.01
CA HIS A 67 -0.68 -1.30 -2.79
C HIS A 67 -1.12 -0.16 -1.88
N ASN A 68 -0.40 0.94 -1.92
CA ASN A 68 -0.80 2.23 -1.41
C ASN A 68 -1.13 3.13 -2.60
N GLY A 69 -2.42 3.44 -2.78
CA GLY A 69 -2.91 4.22 -3.90
C GLY A 69 -4.24 3.72 -4.47
N VAL A 70 -4.67 4.35 -5.56
CA VAL A 70 -5.91 4.04 -6.29
C VAL A 70 -5.61 3.96 -7.79
N LEU A 71 -6.09 2.89 -8.44
CA LEU A 71 -5.95 2.68 -9.88
C LEU A 71 -7.28 2.95 -10.58
N TYR A 72 -7.25 3.76 -11.62
CA TYR A 72 -8.47 4.20 -12.33
C TYR A 72 -8.77 3.41 -13.60
N ASN A 73 -7.84 2.56 -14.06
CA ASN A 73 -7.99 1.83 -15.32
C ASN A 73 -8.00 0.30 -15.16
N ASP A 74 -8.27 -0.19 -13.96
CA ASP A 74 -8.27 -1.61 -13.63
C ASP A 74 -9.26 -2.40 -14.50
N LEU A 75 -10.50 -1.92 -14.68
CA LEU A 75 -11.50 -2.57 -15.52
C LEU A 75 -11.10 -2.63 -17.00
N THR A 76 -10.49 -1.56 -17.50
CA THR A 76 -9.97 -1.50 -18.87
C THR A 76 -8.85 -2.51 -19.06
N LEU A 77 -7.88 -2.52 -18.12
CA LEU A 77 -6.76 -3.46 -18.17
C LEU A 77 -7.20 -4.92 -18.05
N ARG A 78 -8.18 -5.22 -17.20
CA ARG A 78 -8.76 -6.57 -17.09
C ARG A 78 -9.28 -7.06 -18.44
N LYS A 79 -9.99 -6.20 -19.15
CA LYS A 79 -10.54 -6.51 -20.48
C LYS A 79 -9.45 -6.61 -21.55
N ASP A 80 -8.59 -5.59 -21.66
CA ASP A 80 -7.59 -5.49 -22.73
C ASP A 80 -6.52 -6.56 -22.63
N LYS A 81 -6.16 -6.98 -21.40
CA LYS A 81 -5.18 -8.02 -21.13
C LYS A 81 -5.81 -9.41 -20.98
N ASN A 82 -7.13 -9.52 -21.15
CA ASN A 82 -7.87 -10.77 -20.99
C ASN A 82 -7.53 -11.48 -19.67
N LEU A 83 -7.56 -10.71 -18.56
CA LEU A 83 -7.22 -11.23 -17.23
C LEU A 83 -8.32 -12.18 -16.74
N PRO A 84 -7.98 -13.22 -15.96
CA PRO A 84 -8.95 -14.17 -15.46
C PRO A 84 -9.98 -13.48 -14.54
N PRO A 85 -11.24 -13.96 -14.54
CA PRO A 85 -12.26 -13.45 -13.63
C PRO A 85 -11.85 -13.68 -12.18
N THR A 86 -12.26 -12.76 -11.31
CA THR A 86 -11.95 -12.80 -9.87
C THR A 86 -13.14 -12.31 -9.07
N ARG A 87 -13.23 -12.80 -7.82
CA ARG A 87 -14.18 -12.28 -6.83
C ARG A 87 -13.63 -11.06 -6.06
N ILE A 88 -12.34 -10.75 -6.24
CA ILE A 88 -11.70 -9.62 -5.58
C ILE A 88 -12.12 -8.35 -6.30
N GLU A 89 -12.72 -7.43 -5.55
CA GLU A 89 -13.41 -6.25 -6.06
C GLU A 89 -12.50 -5.02 -6.14
N THR A 90 -11.31 -5.08 -5.52
CA THR A 90 -10.40 -3.94 -5.47
C THR A 90 -9.68 -3.71 -6.81
N ASP A 91 -9.46 -2.44 -7.11
CA ASP A 91 -8.65 -1.96 -8.22
C ASP A 91 -7.22 -2.55 -8.20
N SER A 92 -6.63 -2.59 -7.03
CA SER A 92 -5.25 -3.04 -6.80
C SER A 92 -4.97 -4.46 -7.27
N TYR A 93 -5.99 -5.33 -7.29
CA TYR A 93 -5.81 -6.73 -7.68
C TYR A 93 -5.44 -6.91 -9.16
N VAL A 94 -5.71 -5.92 -10.01
CA VAL A 94 -5.26 -5.95 -11.40
C VAL A 94 -3.74 -6.02 -11.50
N ALA A 95 -3.01 -5.36 -10.61
CA ALA A 95 -1.54 -5.43 -10.58
C ALA A 95 -1.04 -6.84 -10.26
N VAL A 96 -1.72 -7.57 -9.36
CA VAL A 96 -1.41 -8.99 -9.07
C VAL A 96 -1.62 -9.85 -10.31
N GLN A 97 -2.75 -9.69 -10.99
CA GLN A 97 -3.08 -10.48 -12.18
C GLN A 97 -2.10 -10.21 -13.33
N LEU A 98 -1.76 -8.93 -13.56
CA LEU A 98 -0.77 -8.54 -14.58
C LEU A 98 0.61 -9.13 -14.27
N LEU A 99 1.05 -9.06 -13.00
CA LEU A 99 2.34 -9.60 -12.60
C LEU A 99 2.38 -11.13 -12.71
N ALA A 100 1.30 -11.81 -12.31
CA ALA A 100 1.17 -13.24 -12.48
C ALA A 100 1.20 -13.66 -13.96
N GLN A 101 0.59 -12.87 -14.84
CA GLN A 101 0.57 -13.13 -16.29
C GLN A 101 1.97 -13.03 -16.93
N GLN A 102 2.90 -12.25 -16.32
CA GLN A 102 4.29 -12.18 -16.82
C GLN A 102 5.04 -13.50 -16.67
N GLY A 103 4.64 -14.38 -15.75
CA GLY A 103 5.28 -15.66 -15.53
C GLY A 103 6.66 -15.60 -14.86
N GLU A 104 7.12 -14.41 -14.43
CA GLU A 104 8.38 -14.23 -13.70
C GLU A 104 8.32 -13.01 -12.80
N LEU A 105 9.22 -12.94 -11.80
CA LEU A 105 9.45 -11.77 -10.96
C LEU A 105 10.84 -11.20 -11.25
N SER A 106 10.91 -10.34 -12.25
CA SER A 106 12.12 -9.61 -12.66
C SER A 106 11.83 -8.11 -12.73
N PHE A 107 12.84 -7.27 -12.77
CA PHE A 107 12.65 -5.84 -13.01
C PHE A 107 11.89 -5.57 -14.31
N ARG A 108 12.12 -6.38 -15.34
CA ARG A 108 11.41 -6.29 -16.61
C ARG A 108 9.92 -6.58 -16.46
N SER A 109 9.56 -7.68 -15.78
CA SER A 109 8.17 -8.06 -15.58
C SER A 109 7.43 -7.08 -14.68
N ILE A 110 8.08 -6.59 -13.62
CA ILE A 110 7.54 -5.54 -12.76
C ILE A 110 7.30 -4.27 -13.58
N ARG A 111 8.27 -3.83 -14.38
CA ARG A 111 8.12 -2.65 -15.26
C ARG A 111 6.93 -2.82 -16.22
N SER A 112 6.84 -3.96 -16.92
CA SER A 112 5.74 -4.26 -17.83
C SER A 112 4.38 -4.31 -17.13
N THR A 113 4.36 -4.59 -15.84
CA THR A 113 3.15 -4.59 -15.01
C THR A 113 2.74 -3.17 -14.63
N VAL A 114 3.69 -2.32 -14.18
CA VAL A 114 3.34 -1.03 -13.56
C VAL A 114 3.22 0.12 -14.56
N GLU A 115 3.95 0.08 -15.67
CA GLU A 115 3.91 1.15 -16.70
C GLU A 115 2.52 1.36 -17.33
N PRO A 116 1.66 0.35 -17.55
CA PRO A 116 0.31 0.57 -18.06
C PRO A 116 -0.70 1.03 -17.00
N LEU A 117 -0.36 0.98 -15.69
CA LEU A 117 -1.25 1.40 -14.62
C LEU A 117 -1.45 2.93 -14.64
N ARG A 118 -2.69 3.36 -14.37
CA ARG A 118 -3.04 4.77 -14.28
C ARG A 118 -3.66 5.05 -12.92
N GLY A 119 -3.18 6.09 -12.27
CA GLY A 119 -3.64 6.47 -10.94
C GLY A 119 -2.49 6.84 -10.02
N THR A 120 -2.70 6.65 -8.73
CA THR A 120 -1.66 6.80 -7.72
C THR A 120 -1.18 5.43 -7.27
N LEU A 121 0.11 5.25 -7.08
CA LEU A 121 0.62 3.98 -6.62
C LEU A 121 1.96 4.09 -5.88
N THR A 122 2.10 3.24 -4.89
CA THR A 122 3.37 2.69 -4.39
C THR A 122 3.11 1.25 -4.02
N LEU A 123 3.85 0.30 -4.62
CA LEU A 123 3.63 -1.13 -4.41
C LEU A 123 4.77 -1.73 -3.61
N SER A 124 4.42 -2.73 -2.80
CA SER A 124 5.38 -3.66 -2.19
C SER A 124 5.05 -5.07 -2.67
N VAL A 125 6.06 -5.79 -3.16
CA VAL A 125 5.93 -7.19 -3.60
C VAL A 125 6.97 -8.03 -2.87
N LEU A 126 6.50 -9.01 -2.09
CA LEU A 126 7.34 -9.97 -1.38
C LEU A 126 7.20 -11.33 -2.03
N ASP A 127 8.30 -11.92 -2.48
CA ASP A 127 8.29 -13.25 -3.07
C ASP A 127 8.64 -14.37 -2.07
N SER A 128 8.42 -15.62 -2.47
CA SER A 128 8.69 -16.79 -1.63
C SER A 128 10.18 -17.09 -1.40
N ARG A 129 11.08 -16.29 -1.95
CA ARG A 129 12.53 -16.33 -1.72
C ARG A 129 13.02 -15.21 -0.81
N ASP A 130 12.07 -14.51 -0.15
CA ASP A 130 12.33 -13.36 0.72
C ASP A 130 12.96 -12.16 -0.03
N ASN A 131 12.70 -12.00 -1.34
CA ASN A 131 13.01 -10.74 -2.00
C ASN A 131 11.84 -9.78 -1.86
N LEU A 132 12.11 -8.61 -1.33
CA LEU A 132 11.18 -7.49 -1.26
C LEU A 132 11.44 -6.53 -2.42
N HIS A 133 10.41 -6.30 -3.23
CA HIS A 133 10.45 -5.27 -4.26
C HIS A 133 9.57 -4.11 -3.81
N ILE A 134 10.11 -2.90 -3.81
CA ILE A 134 9.38 -1.66 -3.56
C ILE A 134 9.35 -0.89 -4.87
N ILE A 135 8.17 -0.66 -5.38
CA ILE A 135 7.92 0.08 -6.62
C ILE A 135 7.38 1.45 -6.21
N LYS A 136 8.23 2.46 -6.26
CA LYS A 136 7.92 3.82 -5.84
C LYS A 136 7.27 4.59 -6.98
N GLY A 137 5.96 4.75 -6.91
CA GLY A 137 5.22 5.69 -7.75
C GLY A 137 5.11 7.06 -7.09
N ASN A 138 3.97 7.71 -7.26
CA ASN A 138 3.69 9.07 -6.77
C ASN A 138 3.22 9.13 -5.30
N ASN A 139 2.82 8.01 -4.67
CA ASN A 139 2.47 7.99 -3.25
C ASN A 139 3.70 7.93 -2.34
N PRO A 140 3.62 8.52 -1.13
CA PRO A 140 4.76 8.57 -0.22
C PRO A 140 5.20 7.19 0.26
N LEU A 141 6.50 7.08 0.56
CA LEU A 141 7.13 5.93 1.22
C LEU A 141 8.46 6.38 1.83
N THR A 142 8.71 5.97 3.05
CA THR A 142 9.98 6.14 3.74
C THR A 142 10.58 4.79 4.04
N LEU A 143 11.87 4.61 3.72
CA LEU A 143 12.64 3.41 3.99
C LEU A 143 13.88 3.75 4.80
N TYR A 144 14.03 3.10 5.95
CA TYR A 144 15.20 3.17 6.80
C TYR A 144 16.02 1.89 6.75
N HIS A 145 17.32 2.04 6.76
CA HIS A 145 18.31 0.96 6.90
C HIS A 145 19.09 1.13 8.20
N PHE A 146 19.17 0.05 8.97
CA PHE A 146 19.94 -0.08 10.20
C PHE A 146 21.12 -1.04 9.95
N PRO A 147 22.30 -0.56 9.54
CA PRO A 147 23.37 -1.40 9.02
C PRO A 147 23.93 -2.41 10.02
N ARG A 148 24.05 -2.03 11.30
CA ARG A 148 24.57 -2.92 12.34
C ARG A 148 23.61 -4.07 12.65
N MET A 149 22.33 -3.87 12.40
CA MET A 149 21.29 -4.87 12.59
C MET A 149 20.98 -5.65 11.32
N GLY A 150 21.49 -5.19 10.16
CA GLY A 150 21.10 -5.73 8.85
C GLY A 150 19.59 -5.61 8.57
N LEU A 151 18.93 -4.56 9.11
CA LEU A 151 17.48 -4.42 9.11
C LEU A 151 17.06 -3.25 8.23
N PHE A 152 16.07 -3.51 7.36
CA PHE A 152 15.32 -2.49 6.63
C PHE A 152 13.91 -2.38 7.21
N VAL A 153 13.42 -1.16 7.39
CA VAL A 153 12.05 -0.89 7.86
C VAL A 153 11.45 0.20 7.00
N TYR A 154 10.24 0.00 6.52
CA TYR A 154 9.54 1.00 5.72
C TYR A 154 8.10 1.23 6.19
N ALA A 155 7.58 2.39 5.88
CA ALA A 155 6.17 2.73 6.02
C ALA A 155 5.75 3.74 4.94
N SER A 156 4.44 3.96 4.80
CA SER A 156 3.91 4.96 3.87
C SER A 156 4.39 6.37 4.17
N THR A 157 4.56 6.74 5.44
CA THR A 157 5.10 8.05 5.84
C THR A 157 6.20 7.93 6.90
N GLU A 158 7.07 8.94 6.95
CA GLU A 158 8.14 9.01 7.94
C GLU A 158 7.59 9.07 9.38
N GLN A 159 6.47 9.76 9.57
CA GLN A 159 5.86 9.90 10.89
C GLN A 159 5.36 8.56 11.42
N ILE A 160 4.67 7.78 10.58
CA ILE A 160 4.22 6.43 10.93
C ILE A 160 5.43 5.57 11.30
N LEU A 161 6.48 5.60 10.47
CA LEU A 161 7.70 4.85 10.69
C LEU A 161 8.37 5.21 12.02
N LYS A 162 8.58 6.50 12.28
CA LYS A 162 9.17 7.00 13.55
C LYS A 162 8.34 6.64 14.77
N LYS A 163 7.01 6.79 14.70
CA LYS A 163 6.10 6.41 15.80
C LYS A 163 6.19 4.90 16.08
N GLY A 164 6.18 4.06 15.03
CA GLY A 164 6.30 2.61 15.15
C GLY A 164 7.63 2.18 15.78
N LEU A 165 8.73 2.72 15.29
CA LEU A 165 10.07 2.43 15.82
C LEU A 165 10.22 2.86 17.29
N LYS A 166 9.77 4.07 17.64
CA LYS A 166 9.82 4.56 19.02
C LYS A 166 9.04 3.66 19.98
N LYS A 167 7.90 3.13 19.55
CA LYS A 167 7.03 2.27 20.38
C LYS A 167 7.57 0.84 20.45
N GLY A 168 7.99 0.27 19.31
CA GLY A 168 8.37 -1.13 19.21
C GLY A 168 9.84 -1.39 19.51
N MET A 169 10.72 -0.45 19.18
CA MET A 169 12.18 -0.63 19.22
C MET A 169 12.92 0.62 19.74
N PRO A 170 12.68 1.04 20.98
CA PRO A 170 13.13 2.35 21.51
C PRO A 170 14.64 2.52 21.68
N ARG A 171 15.43 1.48 21.50
CA ARG A 171 16.91 1.49 21.69
C ARG A 171 17.68 1.14 20.42
N MET A 172 17.12 1.43 19.26
CA MET A 172 17.82 1.17 17.99
C MET A 172 18.94 2.21 17.73
N GLU A 173 19.89 1.79 16.90
CA GLU A 173 20.86 2.72 16.31
C GLU A 173 20.15 3.76 15.43
N GLN A 174 20.84 4.85 15.11
CA GLN A 174 20.32 5.82 14.14
C GLN A 174 20.29 5.17 12.75
N PRO A 175 19.17 5.19 12.06
CA PRO A 175 19.06 4.64 10.72
C PRO A 175 19.68 5.57 9.67
N PHE A 176 20.00 4.97 8.52
CA PHE A 176 20.17 5.72 7.28
C PHE A 176 18.88 5.66 6.48
N GLU A 177 18.42 6.81 5.99
CA GLU A 177 17.34 6.85 5.04
C GLU A 177 17.83 6.37 3.67
N VAL A 178 17.15 5.36 3.14
CA VAL A 178 17.39 4.90 1.76
C VAL A 178 16.50 5.71 0.85
N MET A 179 17.10 6.63 0.11
CA MET A 179 16.37 7.52 -0.81
C MET A 179 15.81 6.73 -1.98
N ILE A 180 14.48 6.64 -2.04
CA ILE A 180 13.74 6.05 -3.16
C ILE A 180 12.94 7.17 -3.82
N ARG A 181 13.13 7.36 -5.12
CA ARG A 181 12.47 8.40 -5.91
C ARG A 181 11.32 7.82 -6.71
N GLU A 182 10.39 8.65 -7.08
CA GLU A 182 9.36 8.28 -8.05
C GLU A 182 9.97 7.69 -9.32
N GLY A 183 9.44 6.57 -9.77
CA GLY A 183 9.96 5.78 -10.88
C GLY A 183 11.00 4.73 -10.50
N ASP A 184 11.41 4.63 -9.24
CA ASP A 184 12.36 3.61 -8.82
C ASP A 184 11.66 2.28 -8.50
N ILE A 185 12.30 1.18 -8.89
CA ILE A 185 12.01 -0.19 -8.47
C ILE A 185 13.21 -0.64 -7.65
N LEU A 186 13.05 -0.69 -6.34
CA LEU A 186 14.06 -1.18 -5.41
C LEU A 186 13.79 -2.67 -5.13
N ARG A 187 14.80 -3.52 -5.25
CA ARG A 187 14.78 -4.90 -4.76
C ARG A 187 15.75 -5.05 -3.62
N ILE A 188 15.29 -5.60 -2.50
CA ILE A 188 16.11 -6.03 -1.36
C ILE A 188 16.03 -7.55 -1.33
N ASP A 189 17.18 -8.23 -1.37
CA ASP A 189 17.23 -9.68 -1.26
C ASP A 189 17.32 -10.16 0.20
N ARG A 190 17.23 -11.46 0.41
CA ARG A 190 17.31 -12.09 1.73
C ARG A 190 18.60 -11.77 2.49
N GLN A 191 19.68 -11.42 1.80
CA GLN A 191 20.97 -11.04 2.38
C GLN A 191 21.05 -9.54 2.71
N GLY A 192 19.99 -8.77 2.42
CA GLY A 192 19.97 -7.33 2.61
C GLY A 192 20.74 -6.55 1.54
N GLN A 193 21.11 -7.20 0.44
CA GLN A 193 21.68 -6.48 -0.70
C GLN A 193 20.54 -5.86 -1.50
N TYR A 194 20.71 -4.62 -1.94
CA TYR A 194 19.67 -3.98 -2.73
C TYR A 194 20.18 -3.47 -4.07
N THR A 195 19.28 -3.50 -5.03
CA THR A 195 19.48 -3.00 -6.40
C THR A 195 18.30 -2.14 -6.79
N VAL A 196 18.55 -1.12 -7.63
CA VAL A 196 17.51 -0.19 -8.09
C VAL A 196 17.51 -0.15 -9.61
N GLU A 197 16.33 -0.26 -10.20
CA GLU A 197 16.05 0.04 -11.60
C GLU A 197 14.91 1.04 -11.70
N ARG A 198 14.58 1.49 -12.91
CA ARG A 198 13.54 2.50 -13.11
C ARG A 198 12.44 2.01 -14.04
N PHE A 199 11.25 2.57 -13.86
CA PHE A 199 10.11 2.43 -14.76
C PHE A 199 9.59 3.81 -15.19
N ASP A 200 8.79 3.85 -16.25
CA ASP A 200 8.20 5.06 -16.80
C ASP A 200 6.93 5.45 -16.02
N THR A 201 6.94 6.65 -15.43
CA THR A 201 5.85 7.17 -14.61
C THR A 201 4.83 8.01 -15.34
N ARG A 202 4.93 8.17 -16.67
CA ARG A 202 4.05 9.06 -17.47
C ARG A 202 2.56 8.76 -17.35
N ASN A 203 2.20 7.55 -16.98
CA ASN A 203 0.82 7.14 -16.79
C ASN A 203 0.32 7.35 -15.35
N LEU A 204 1.21 7.69 -14.41
CA LEU A 204 0.82 8.02 -13.06
C LEU A 204 0.20 9.41 -13.02
N TRP A 205 -0.81 9.56 -12.21
CA TRP A 205 -1.48 10.83 -12.07
C TRP A 205 -0.62 11.82 -11.26
N ASP A 206 -0.37 12.99 -11.84
CA ASP A 206 0.43 14.07 -11.22
C ASP A 206 -0.44 15.20 -10.63
N GLY A 207 -1.75 15.02 -10.59
CA GLY A 207 -2.69 16.05 -10.12
C GLY A 207 -2.93 17.19 -11.13
N THR A 208 -2.19 17.25 -12.23
CA THR A 208 -2.27 18.34 -13.21
C THR A 208 -2.98 17.96 -14.51
N ALA A 209 -3.11 16.68 -14.79
CA ALA A 209 -3.81 16.22 -15.98
C ALA A 209 -5.30 16.48 -15.86
N HIS A 210 -5.83 17.40 -16.65
CA HIS A 210 -7.26 17.53 -16.92
C HIS A 210 -7.77 16.26 -17.62
N PHE A 211 -8.01 15.22 -16.85
CA PHE A 211 -8.76 14.07 -17.33
C PHE A 211 -10.23 14.51 -17.39
N SER A 212 -10.81 14.57 -18.58
CA SER A 212 -12.27 14.60 -18.72
C SER A 212 -12.83 13.20 -18.44
N TRP A 213 -12.88 12.86 -17.18
CA TRP A 213 -13.73 11.78 -16.71
C TRP A 213 -15.18 12.22 -16.87
N PRO A 214 -16.10 11.32 -17.15
CA PRO A 214 -17.51 11.65 -16.96
C PRO A 214 -17.66 12.12 -15.52
N TYR A 215 -18.04 13.37 -15.37
CA TYR A 215 -18.17 14.17 -14.14
C TYR A 215 -18.86 13.44 -12.96
N TRP A 216 -19.55 12.36 -13.23
CA TRP A 216 -20.32 11.54 -12.31
C TRP A 216 -19.48 10.57 -11.46
N ASP A 217 -18.39 10.01 -12.00
CA ASP A 217 -17.66 8.95 -11.31
C ASP A 217 -16.66 9.51 -10.27
N VAL A 218 -16.08 10.69 -10.52
CA VAL A 218 -15.18 11.35 -9.58
C VAL A 218 -15.91 11.81 -8.32
N TYR A 219 -17.12 12.34 -8.47
CA TYR A 219 -17.94 12.75 -7.33
C TYR A 219 -18.44 11.55 -6.51
N ALA A 220 -18.73 10.42 -7.15
CA ALA A 220 -19.17 9.24 -6.45
C ALA A 220 -18.06 8.64 -5.59
N VAL A 221 -16.86 8.48 -6.15
CA VAL A 221 -15.68 7.95 -5.41
C VAL A 221 -15.22 8.91 -4.30
N GLN A 222 -15.23 10.22 -4.56
CA GLN A 222 -14.85 11.22 -3.59
C GLN A 222 -15.86 11.31 -2.44
N ASN A 223 -17.16 11.18 -2.72
CA ASN A 223 -18.19 11.14 -1.70
C ASN A 223 -18.09 9.87 -0.84
N GLU A 224 -17.84 8.71 -1.45
CA GLU A 224 -17.69 7.45 -0.73
C GLU A 224 -16.47 7.51 0.21
N TYR A 225 -15.36 8.08 -0.24
CA TYR A 225 -14.16 8.27 0.59
C TYR A 225 -14.39 9.25 1.74
N ILE A 226 -15.11 10.35 1.51
CA ILE A 226 -15.50 11.30 2.56
C ILE A 226 -16.45 10.65 3.58
N ASP A 227 -17.38 9.82 3.12
CA ASP A 227 -18.28 9.08 4.00
C ASP A 227 -17.52 8.04 4.84
N ASP A 228 -16.52 7.39 4.28
CA ASP A 228 -15.62 6.49 5.00
C ASP A 228 -14.80 7.24 6.06
N LEU A 229 -14.22 8.40 5.74
CA LEU A 229 -13.53 9.27 6.70
C LEU A 229 -14.45 9.67 7.84
N LYS A 230 -15.70 10.08 7.55
CA LYS A 230 -16.70 10.42 8.56
C LYS A 230 -17.07 9.25 9.43
N SER A 231 -17.16 8.05 8.87
CA SER A 231 -17.53 6.83 9.60
C SER A 231 -16.48 6.44 10.64
N VAL A 232 -15.19 6.71 10.36
CA VAL A 232 -14.06 6.38 11.24
C VAL A 232 -13.61 7.55 12.12
N ALA A 233 -14.10 8.76 11.89
CA ALA A 233 -13.67 9.99 12.57
C ALA A 233 -13.65 9.87 14.11
N ALA A 234 -14.70 9.28 14.70
CA ALA A 234 -14.81 9.12 16.15
C ALA A 234 -13.68 8.29 16.76
N ALA A 235 -13.13 7.35 16.01
CA ALA A 235 -12.04 6.52 16.48
C ALA A 235 -10.70 7.28 16.55
N TYR A 236 -10.58 8.40 15.85
CA TYR A 236 -9.42 9.30 15.88
C TYR A 236 -9.64 10.52 16.77
N GLY A 237 -10.81 10.62 17.44
CA GLY A 237 -11.14 11.74 18.31
C GLY A 237 -11.79 12.92 17.58
N TYR A 238 -12.21 12.71 16.32
CA TYR A 238 -12.91 13.72 15.52
C TYR A 238 -14.39 13.34 15.36
N THR A 239 -15.19 14.34 15.01
CA THR A 239 -16.59 14.13 14.65
C THR A 239 -16.76 14.16 13.12
N PRO A 240 -17.85 13.59 12.55
CA PRO A 240 -18.15 13.77 11.12
C PRO A 240 -18.21 15.24 10.71
N HIS A 241 -18.60 16.12 11.61
CA HIS A 241 -18.66 17.57 11.38
C HIS A 241 -17.24 18.17 11.23
N ASP A 242 -16.24 17.67 11.97
CA ASP A 242 -14.85 18.14 11.84
C ASP A 242 -14.32 17.84 10.43
N ILE A 243 -14.72 16.71 9.83
CA ILE A 243 -14.38 16.38 8.46
C ILE A 243 -14.99 17.41 7.48
N ASP A 244 -16.25 17.79 7.68
CA ASP A 244 -16.90 18.81 6.85
C ASP A 244 -16.21 20.18 6.99
N VAL A 245 -15.76 20.52 8.18
CA VAL A 245 -14.99 21.74 8.45
C VAL A 245 -13.65 21.71 7.72
N PHE A 246 -12.89 20.62 7.77
CA PHE A 246 -11.62 20.48 7.06
C PHE A 246 -11.82 20.60 5.54
N LEU A 247 -12.84 19.95 4.99
CA LEU A 247 -13.20 20.08 3.58
C LEU A 247 -13.54 21.53 3.21
N SER A 248 -14.23 22.26 4.09
CA SER A 248 -14.60 23.67 3.87
C SER A 248 -13.38 24.62 3.85
N TYR A 249 -12.29 24.23 4.49
CA TYR A 249 -11.00 24.92 4.40
C TYR A 249 -10.18 24.53 3.18
N GLY A 250 -10.69 23.64 2.33
CA GLY A 250 -10.06 23.25 1.07
C GLY A 250 -9.06 22.11 1.21
N LEU A 251 -9.03 21.41 2.34
CA LEU A 251 -8.21 20.20 2.47
C LEU A 251 -8.82 19.07 1.62
N CYS A 252 -7.97 18.30 0.97
CA CYS A 252 -8.41 17.09 0.29
C CYS A 252 -8.62 15.94 1.28
N PRO A 253 -9.40 14.90 0.92
CA PRO A 253 -9.66 13.78 1.81
C PRO A 253 -8.39 13.10 2.35
N GLU A 254 -7.34 13.01 1.54
CA GLU A 254 -6.05 12.42 1.92
C GLU A 254 -5.32 13.24 3.00
N GLU A 255 -5.37 14.57 2.91
CA GLU A 255 -4.80 15.47 3.92
C GLU A 255 -5.58 15.38 5.23
N ILE A 256 -6.90 15.21 5.16
CA ILE A 256 -7.77 15.02 6.32
C ILE A 256 -7.43 13.69 7.00
N GLU A 257 -7.23 12.61 6.23
CA GLU A 257 -6.78 11.32 6.75
C GLU A 257 -5.45 11.46 7.49
N GLU A 258 -4.50 12.19 6.91
CA GLU A 258 -3.20 12.42 7.53
C GLU A 258 -3.33 13.17 8.85
N ILE A 259 -4.15 14.23 8.91
CA ILE A 259 -4.45 14.97 10.13
C ILE A 259 -5.07 14.05 11.19
N MET A 260 -6.05 13.24 10.80
CA MET A 260 -6.70 12.30 11.72
C MET A 260 -5.72 11.28 12.29
N CYS A 261 -4.85 10.73 11.45
CA CYS A 261 -3.87 9.71 11.87
C CYS A 261 -2.72 10.29 12.70
N CYS A 262 -2.30 11.52 12.43
CA CYS A 262 -1.13 12.14 13.05
C CYS A 262 -1.44 13.03 14.24
N GLY A 263 -2.66 13.56 14.35
CA GLY A 263 -3.11 14.34 15.50
C GLY A 263 -2.39 15.69 15.70
N GLU A 264 -1.82 16.25 14.63
CA GLU A 264 -1.21 17.59 14.63
C GLU A 264 -1.80 18.42 13.48
N VAL A 265 -2.40 19.56 13.86
CA VAL A 265 -2.72 20.67 12.94
C VAL A 265 -1.54 21.62 12.92
#